data_0799eb96a7932636a07dfb392585aeb2
#
_entry.id   0799eb96a7932636a07dfb392585aeb2
#
_cell.length_a   1.000
_cell.length_b   1.000
_cell.length_c   1.000
_cell.angle_alpha   90.00
_cell.angle_beta   90.00
_cell.angle_gamma   90.00
#
_symmetry.space_group_name_H-M   'P 1'
#
loop_
_entity.id
_entity.type
_entity.pdbx_description
1 polymer ?
#
loop_
_entity_poly.entity_id
_entity_poly.type
_entity_poly.pdbx_seq_one_letter_code
_entity_poly.pdbx_strand_id
1 'polypeptide(L)'
;AISSETPLPVDPAGVAPDPGAIEQLEAMCSDLSPVLASARILARQACFRPIARDGLPLIGRVPGVGGAYVATGHSVWGILNAPATGEAMAELIVEGTAKTVDLSPFDPGRLPPFDPARPRNRSSG
;
A
#
# COMPACT_ATOMS: atom_id res chain seq x y z
N ALA A 1 4.43 -1.09 12.70
CA ALA A 1 5.12 -0.16 11.79
C ALA A 1 4.83 1.28 12.21
N ILE A 2 5.84 2.12 12.15
CA ILE A 2 5.71 3.57 12.37
C ILE A 2 5.49 4.20 11.00
N SER A 3 4.54 5.12 10.90
CA SER A 3 4.18 5.79 9.65
C SER A 3 4.30 7.30 9.82
N SER A 4 4.86 7.95 8.81
CA SER A 4 4.90 9.40 8.69
C SER A 4 4.59 9.83 7.27
N GLU A 5 4.25 11.09 7.08
CA GLU A 5 4.18 11.70 5.76
C GLU A 5 5.53 12.31 5.41
N THR A 6 6.22 11.68 4.47
CA THR A 6 7.54 12.13 4.01
C THR A 6 7.50 12.35 2.50
N PRO A 7 8.14 13.39 1.95
CA PRO A 7 8.24 13.57 0.51
C PRO A 7 8.89 12.37 -0.17
N LEU A 8 8.31 11.93 -1.28
CA LEU A 8 8.86 10.84 -2.07
C LEU A 8 10.18 11.29 -2.71
N PRO A 9 11.32 10.62 -2.44
CA PRO A 9 12.57 10.94 -3.12
C PRO A 9 12.50 10.56 -4.59
N VAL A 10 13.25 11.25 -5.43
CA VAL A 10 13.34 10.94 -6.86
C VAL A 10 14.05 9.60 -7.07
N ASP A 11 15.10 9.35 -6.30
CA ASP A 11 15.82 8.08 -6.29
C ASP A 11 15.23 7.16 -5.21
N PRO A 12 14.72 5.97 -5.57
CA PRO A 12 14.22 4.99 -4.59
C PRO A 12 15.26 4.59 -3.54
N ALA A 13 16.55 4.64 -3.86
CA ALA A 13 17.63 4.38 -2.90
C ALA A 13 17.72 5.44 -1.78
N GLY A 14 17.11 6.61 -1.99
CA GLY A 14 17.00 7.67 -0.99
C GLY A 14 15.91 7.46 0.05
N VAL A 15 15.14 6.37 -0.01
CA VAL A 15 14.13 6.06 1.01
C VAL A 15 14.83 5.63 2.30
N ALA A 16 14.69 6.43 3.34
CA ALA A 16 15.30 6.19 4.65
C ALA A 16 14.24 6.20 5.76
N PRO A 17 14.47 5.48 6.86
CA PRO A 17 13.62 5.59 8.05
C PRO A 17 13.64 7.02 8.61
N ASP A 18 12.52 7.46 9.16
CA ASP A 18 12.49 8.72 9.92
C ASP A 18 13.39 8.62 11.15
N PRO A 19 13.96 9.75 11.60
CA PRO A 19 14.74 9.80 12.82
C PRO A 19 13.97 9.24 14.02
N GLY A 20 14.57 8.30 14.74
CA GLY A 20 13.97 7.67 15.91
C GLY A 20 12.97 6.55 15.64
N ALA A 21 12.56 6.32 14.36
CA ALA A 21 11.57 5.29 14.03
C ALA A 21 12.10 3.87 14.27
N ILE A 22 13.36 3.62 14.00
CA ILE A 22 14.00 2.33 14.22
C ILE A 22 14.11 2.03 15.71
N GLU A 23 14.56 2.99 16.49
CA GLU A 23 14.72 2.88 17.94
C GLU A 23 13.38 2.62 18.63
N GLN A 24 12.31 3.26 18.18
CA GLN A 24 10.96 3.00 18.66
C GLN A 24 10.50 1.57 18.35
N LEU A 25 10.76 1.07 17.14
CA LEU A 25 10.41 -0.30 16.76
C LEU A 25 11.20 -1.32 17.57
N GLU A 26 12.48 -1.09 17.80
CA GLU A 26 13.34 -1.95 18.62
C GLU A 26 12.86 -2.00 20.08
N ALA A 27 12.50 -0.86 20.65
CA ALA A 27 11.92 -0.78 21.99
C ALA A 27 10.58 -1.54 22.06
N MET A 28 9.67 -1.32 21.11
CA MET A 28 8.40 -2.06 21.05
C MET A 28 8.60 -3.58 20.92
N CYS A 29 9.57 -4.03 20.13
CA CYS A 29 9.88 -5.45 20.03
C CYS A 29 10.39 -6.03 21.35
N SER A 30 11.23 -5.28 22.06
CA SER A 30 11.75 -5.67 23.36
C SER A 30 10.67 -5.76 24.44
N ASP A 31 9.71 -4.84 24.41
CA ASP A 31 8.56 -4.83 25.33
C ASP A 31 7.58 -6.01 25.05
N LEU A 32 7.48 -6.41 23.78
CA LEU A 32 6.57 -7.48 23.37
C LEU A 32 7.08 -8.88 23.79
N SER A 33 8.40 -9.11 23.75
CA SER A 33 8.92 -10.45 24.01
C SER A 33 10.42 -10.44 24.34
N PRO A 34 10.82 -11.17 25.41
CA PRO A 34 12.26 -11.38 25.70
C PRO A 34 13.03 -12.06 24.55
N VAL A 35 12.35 -12.87 23.75
CA VAL A 35 12.95 -13.51 22.57
C VAL A 35 13.29 -12.46 21.51
N LEU A 36 12.38 -11.51 21.28
CA LEU A 36 12.62 -10.41 20.34
C LEU A 36 13.68 -9.43 20.87
N ALA A 37 13.71 -9.17 22.17
CA ALA A 37 14.73 -8.31 22.81
C ALA A 37 16.15 -8.84 22.60
N SER A 38 16.34 -10.15 22.53
CA SER A 38 17.63 -10.81 22.31
C SER A 38 17.91 -11.22 20.85
N ALA A 39 16.95 -10.98 19.95
CA ALA A 39 17.07 -11.41 18.56
C ALA A 39 18.06 -10.56 17.77
N ARG A 40 18.79 -11.21 16.87
CA ARG A 40 19.67 -10.51 15.94
C ARG A 40 18.84 -9.76 14.89
N ILE A 41 19.04 -8.45 14.78
CA ILE A 41 18.42 -7.63 13.74
C ILE A 41 19.15 -7.91 12.42
N LEU A 42 18.43 -8.36 11.40
CA LEU A 42 18.95 -8.69 10.09
C LEU A 42 18.99 -7.51 9.15
N ALA A 43 17.97 -6.64 9.22
CA ALA A 43 17.86 -5.46 8.36
C ALA A 43 17.03 -4.37 9.03
N ARG A 44 17.35 -3.12 8.71
CA ARG A 44 16.58 -1.91 9.02
C ARG A 44 16.25 -1.22 7.73
N GLN A 45 14.97 -1.06 7.42
CA GLN A 45 14.54 -0.49 6.15
C GLN A 45 13.25 0.30 6.29
N ALA A 46 13.05 1.23 5.37
CA ALA A 46 11.79 1.94 5.18
C ALA A 46 11.28 1.72 3.76
N CYS A 47 9.97 1.86 3.59
CA CYS A 47 9.34 1.83 2.27
C CYS A 47 8.09 2.70 2.27
N PHE A 48 7.68 3.16 1.10
CA PHE A 48 6.41 3.84 0.93
C PHE A 48 5.27 2.84 0.76
N ARG A 49 4.11 3.21 1.32
CA ARG A 49 2.88 2.46 1.12
C ARG A 49 2.05 3.16 0.05
N PRO A 50 1.58 2.44 -0.97
CA PRO A 50 0.66 3.01 -1.94
C PRO A 50 -0.72 3.23 -1.28
N ILE A 51 -1.20 4.47 -1.34
CA ILE A 51 -2.50 4.86 -0.80
C ILE A 51 -3.25 5.65 -1.87
N ALA A 52 -4.46 5.20 -2.23
CA ALA A 52 -5.33 5.97 -3.10
C ALA A 52 -5.97 7.14 -2.35
N ARG A 53 -6.44 8.17 -3.08
CA ARG A 53 -6.94 9.42 -2.50
C ARG A 53 -8.13 9.24 -1.56
N ASP A 54 -8.94 8.22 -1.79
CA ASP A 54 -10.11 7.87 -1.00
C ASP A 54 -9.85 6.80 0.07
N GLY A 55 -8.59 6.35 0.19
CA GLY A 55 -8.17 5.32 1.15
C GLY A 55 -8.54 3.89 0.76
N LEU A 56 -9.28 3.67 -0.33
CA LEU A 56 -9.63 2.33 -0.82
C LEU A 56 -8.62 1.84 -1.87
N PRO A 57 -8.32 0.53 -1.95
CA PRO A 57 -7.46 -0.01 -2.99
C PRO A 57 -8.01 0.25 -4.41
N LEU A 58 -7.13 0.24 -5.39
CA LEU A 58 -7.47 0.20 -6.82
C LEU A 58 -7.26 -1.24 -7.29
N ILE A 59 -8.37 -1.93 -7.61
CA ILE A 59 -8.34 -3.32 -8.05
C ILE A 59 -9.26 -3.47 -9.25
N GLY A 60 -8.70 -3.79 -10.43
CA GLY A 60 -9.52 -3.94 -11.61
C GLY A 60 -8.81 -3.62 -12.92
N ARG A 61 -9.60 -3.35 -13.95
CA ARG A 61 -9.10 -2.99 -15.28
C ARG A 61 -8.61 -1.54 -15.30
N VAL A 62 -7.52 -1.28 -16.00
CA VAL A 62 -7.05 0.09 -16.22
C VAL A 62 -7.99 0.77 -17.23
N PRO A 63 -8.63 1.89 -16.89
CA PRO A 63 -9.55 2.57 -17.80
C PRO A 63 -8.88 2.95 -19.13
N GLY A 64 -9.55 2.65 -20.24
CA GLY A 64 -9.08 3.00 -21.58
C GLY A 64 -7.91 2.17 -22.13
N VAL A 65 -7.42 1.18 -21.39
CA VAL A 65 -6.28 0.34 -21.82
C VAL A 65 -6.71 -1.13 -21.84
N GLY A 66 -6.84 -1.70 -23.05
CA GLY A 66 -7.19 -3.12 -23.21
C GLY A 66 -6.10 -4.04 -22.66
N GLY A 67 -6.51 -5.07 -21.88
CA GLY A 67 -5.59 -6.08 -21.32
C GLY A 67 -4.71 -5.61 -20.16
N ALA A 68 -4.86 -4.37 -19.69
CA ALA A 68 -4.13 -3.86 -18.53
C ALA A 68 -4.99 -3.93 -17.26
N TYR A 69 -4.36 -4.36 -16.17
CA TYR A 69 -5.00 -4.51 -14.86
C TYR A 69 -4.12 -3.91 -13.76
N VAL A 70 -4.71 -3.51 -12.67
CA VAL A 70 -4.00 -2.97 -11.51
C VAL A 70 -4.58 -3.54 -10.22
N ALA A 71 -3.71 -3.82 -9.26
CA ALA A 71 -4.06 -4.15 -7.88
C ALA A 71 -3.05 -3.44 -6.96
N THR A 72 -3.45 -2.32 -6.35
CA THR A 72 -2.58 -1.47 -5.53
C THR A 72 -3.37 -0.64 -4.53
N GLY A 73 -2.67 0.12 -3.69
CA GLY A 73 -3.32 1.08 -2.78
C GLY A 73 -3.84 0.48 -1.49
N HIS A 74 -3.44 -0.73 -1.12
CA HIS A 74 -3.90 -1.43 0.10
C HIS A 74 -3.35 -0.85 1.41
N SER A 75 -2.49 0.17 1.36
CA SER A 75 -1.88 0.78 2.55
C SER A 75 -1.25 -0.28 3.48
N VAL A 76 -1.63 -0.32 4.75
CA VAL A 76 -1.13 -1.27 5.76
C VAL A 76 -1.71 -2.69 5.62
N TRP A 77 -2.80 -2.85 4.85
CA TRP A 77 -3.57 -4.09 4.75
C TRP A 77 -3.13 -5.00 3.59
N GLY A 78 -2.06 -4.62 2.87
CA GLY A 78 -1.65 -5.31 1.64
C GLY A 78 -1.37 -6.80 1.85
N ILE A 79 -0.58 -7.16 2.86
CA ILE A 79 -0.25 -8.57 3.15
C ILE A 79 -1.50 -9.35 3.53
N LEU A 80 -2.37 -8.80 4.38
CA LEU A 80 -3.59 -9.45 4.83
C LEU A 80 -4.56 -9.71 3.66
N ASN A 81 -4.72 -8.73 2.77
CA ASN A 81 -5.69 -8.79 1.68
C ASN A 81 -5.13 -9.40 0.39
N ALA A 82 -3.82 -9.68 0.31
CA ALA A 82 -3.20 -10.20 -0.91
C ALA A 82 -3.83 -11.50 -1.44
N PRO A 83 -4.17 -12.52 -0.62
CA PRO A 83 -4.80 -13.74 -1.12
C PRO A 83 -6.15 -13.48 -1.80
N ALA A 84 -7.04 -12.75 -1.13
CA ALA A 84 -8.36 -12.42 -1.69
C ALA A 84 -8.27 -11.52 -2.92
N THR A 85 -7.34 -10.55 -2.92
CA THR A 85 -7.07 -9.71 -4.10
C THR A 85 -6.57 -10.54 -5.27
N GLY A 86 -5.67 -11.49 -5.02
CA GLY A 86 -5.12 -12.38 -6.05
C GLY A 86 -6.20 -13.25 -6.67
N GLU A 87 -7.06 -13.85 -5.86
CA GLU A 87 -8.20 -14.66 -6.32
C GLU A 87 -9.16 -13.83 -7.17
N ALA A 88 -9.62 -12.69 -6.67
CA ALA A 88 -10.53 -11.81 -7.41
C ALA A 88 -9.92 -11.31 -8.74
N MET A 89 -8.62 -11.01 -8.76
CA MET A 89 -7.92 -10.61 -9.98
C MET A 89 -7.79 -11.76 -10.96
N ALA A 90 -7.53 -12.98 -10.50
CA ALA A 90 -7.49 -14.17 -11.37
C ALA A 90 -8.85 -14.41 -12.05
N GLU A 91 -9.94 -14.37 -11.29
CA GLU A 91 -11.30 -14.46 -11.82
C GLU A 91 -11.58 -13.35 -12.84
N LEU A 92 -11.26 -12.10 -12.51
CA LEU A 92 -11.47 -10.96 -13.41
C LEU A 92 -10.70 -11.10 -14.72
N ILE A 93 -9.48 -11.60 -14.68
CA ILE A 93 -8.62 -11.76 -15.87
C ILE A 93 -9.10 -12.92 -16.72
N VAL A 94 -9.39 -14.07 -16.11
CA VAL A 94 -9.71 -15.32 -16.83
C VAL A 94 -11.18 -15.35 -17.27
N GLU A 95 -12.09 -14.95 -16.38
CA GLU A 95 -13.53 -15.07 -16.60
C GLU A 95 -14.21 -13.75 -16.98
N GLY A 96 -13.48 -12.64 -16.89
CA GLY A 96 -13.99 -11.30 -17.21
C GLY A 96 -14.72 -10.61 -16.06
N THR A 97 -14.98 -11.30 -14.95
CA THR A 97 -15.65 -10.78 -13.75
C THR A 97 -15.15 -11.52 -12.52
N ALA A 98 -14.99 -10.81 -11.41
CA ALA A 98 -14.76 -11.44 -10.12
C ALA A 98 -16.09 -11.91 -9.52
N LYS A 99 -16.09 -13.08 -8.91
CA LYS A 99 -17.27 -13.73 -8.30
C LYS A 99 -17.14 -13.83 -6.80
N THR A 100 -15.92 -14.01 -6.31
CA THR A 100 -15.60 -14.16 -4.89
C THR A 100 -15.75 -12.85 -4.14
N VAL A 101 -15.46 -11.71 -4.78
CA VAL A 101 -15.52 -10.37 -4.21
C VAL A 101 -16.13 -9.39 -5.19
N ASP A 102 -17.02 -8.52 -4.72
CA ASP A 102 -17.46 -7.36 -5.50
C ASP A 102 -16.34 -6.33 -5.63
N LEU A 103 -15.80 -6.17 -6.83
CA LEU A 103 -14.73 -5.21 -7.13
C LEU A 103 -15.23 -3.81 -7.46
N SER A 104 -16.54 -3.58 -7.55
CA SER A 104 -17.10 -2.26 -7.91
C SER A 104 -16.62 -1.12 -7.02
N PRO A 105 -16.49 -1.27 -5.68
CA PRO A 105 -15.95 -0.23 -4.82
C PRO A 105 -14.47 0.08 -5.08
N PHE A 106 -13.74 -0.83 -5.71
CA PHE A 106 -12.31 -0.75 -5.95
C PHE A 106 -11.94 -0.42 -7.40
N ASP A 107 -12.94 -0.16 -8.25
CA ASP A 107 -12.74 0.16 -9.67
C ASP A 107 -11.73 1.30 -9.83
N PRO A 108 -10.64 1.12 -10.60
CA PRO A 108 -9.68 2.18 -10.89
C PRO A 108 -10.30 3.41 -11.57
N GLY A 109 -11.39 3.22 -12.31
CA GLY A 109 -12.13 4.30 -12.98
C GLY A 109 -12.96 5.18 -12.06
N ARG A 110 -13.15 4.81 -10.77
CA ARG A 110 -13.92 5.60 -9.81
C ARG A 110 -13.27 6.92 -9.43
N LEU A 111 -11.94 6.98 -9.52
CA LEU A 111 -11.20 8.20 -9.23
C LEU A 111 -11.02 9.05 -10.50
N PRO A 112 -11.08 10.39 -10.37
CA PRO A 112 -10.78 11.26 -11.50
C PRO A 112 -9.33 11.08 -11.95
N PRO A 113 -9.02 11.35 -13.23
CA PRO A 113 -7.65 11.33 -13.73
C PRO A 113 -6.72 12.16 -12.85
N PHE A 114 -5.48 11.72 -12.73
CA PHE A 114 -4.46 12.46 -12.00
C PHE A 114 -4.17 13.79 -12.71
N ASP A 115 -4.38 14.90 -11.99
CA ASP A 115 -3.97 16.21 -12.44
C ASP A 115 -2.71 16.65 -11.68
N PRO A 116 -1.54 16.69 -12.32
CA PRO A 116 -0.30 17.08 -11.67
C PRO A 116 -0.27 18.55 -11.22
N ALA A 117 -1.12 19.40 -11.80
CA ALA A 117 -1.22 20.82 -11.44
C ALA A 117 -2.11 21.05 -10.21
N ARG A 118 -2.91 20.05 -9.82
CA ARG A 118 -3.81 20.18 -8.66
C ARG A 118 -3.05 19.88 -7.37
N PRO A 119 -2.93 20.87 -6.45
CA PRO A 119 -2.28 20.63 -5.17
C PRO A 119 -2.97 19.47 -4.44
N ARG A 120 -2.18 18.60 -3.82
CA ARG A 120 -2.70 17.57 -2.92
C ARG A 120 -3.41 18.27 -1.77
N ASN A 121 -4.74 18.17 -1.71
CA ASN A 121 -5.46 18.55 -0.50
C ASN A 121 -4.96 17.61 0.62
N ARG A 122 -4.21 18.17 1.54
CA ARG A 122 -3.94 17.52 2.82
C ARG A 122 -5.27 17.50 3.56
N SER A 123 -5.95 16.37 3.56
CA SER A 123 -7.04 16.15 4.51
C SER A 123 -6.37 16.02 5.87
N SER A 124 -6.44 17.11 6.64
CA SER A 124 -6.24 17.09 8.09
C SER A 124 -7.31 16.18 8.69
N GLY A 125 -6.91 15.06 9.21
CA GLY A 125 -7.71 14.14 10.01
C GLY A 125 -6.78 13.45 10.98
#